data_4a786f9b714b16e452b54c981be186a6
#
_entry.id   4a786f9b714b16e452b54c981be186a6
#
_cell.length_a   1.000
_cell.length_b   1.000
_cell.length_c   1.000
_cell.angle_alpha   90.00
_cell.angle_beta   90.00
_cell.angle_gamma   90.00
#
_symmetry.space_group_name_H-M   'P 1'
#
loop_
_entity.id
_entity.type
_entity.pdbx_description
1 polymer ?
#
loop_
_entity_poly.entity_id
_entity_poly.type
_entity_poly.pdbx_seq_one_letter_code
_entity_poly.pdbx_strand_id
1 'polypeptide(L)'
;RDNSLASNAASETVEAARGIITDRNGKVLVSKRLTYTLIFSAKEFDTDQELNAAILRLTDLCAENSTAWNDTLPVSRTAPYSYTDPADGEGFALFLKNKDIPYSTLSQVTPTLQPDRFMAKLRQLFNIDGSYTEDQARTIAGVRYELSIKSLTDAQYVFADDVSVEI
;
A
#
# COMPACT_ATOMS: atom_id res chain seq x y z
N ARG A 1 -18.90 -26.27 -10.05
CA ARG A 1 -18.70 -25.85 -8.63
C ARG A 1 -18.08 -24.47 -8.71
N ASP A 2 -18.92 -23.45 -8.56
CA ASP A 2 -18.52 -22.05 -8.50
C ASP A 2 -17.74 -21.82 -7.21
N ASN A 3 -16.45 -21.56 -7.33
CA ASN A 3 -15.65 -21.03 -6.26
C ASN A 3 -15.80 -19.50 -6.28
N SER A 4 -16.81 -19.01 -5.56
CA SER A 4 -16.91 -17.59 -5.26
C SER A 4 -15.75 -17.27 -4.34
N LEU A 5 -14.74 -16.57 -4.86
CA LEU A 5 -13.71 -15.93 -4.06
C LEU A 5 -14.42 -14.90 -3.18
N ALA A 6 -14.66 -15.26 -1.91
CA ALA A 6 -15.15 -14.34 -0.92
C ALA A 6 -14.11 -13.21 -0.80
N SER A 7 -14.46 -12.04 -1.33
CA SER A 7 -13.70 -10.82 -1.13
C SER A 7 -13.93 -10.39 0.32
N ASN A 8 -13.00 -10.69 1.21
CA ASN A 8 -13.00 -10.19 2.59
C ASN A 8 -12.48 -8.75 2.65
N ALA A 9 -13.09 -7.87 1.85
CA ALA A 9 -12.92 -6.43 2.03
C ALA A 9 -13.96 -5.98 3.06
N ALA A 10 -13.53 -5.71 4.29
CA ALA A 10 -14.38 -5.03 5.26
C ALA A 10 -14.42 -3.54 4.89
N SER A 11 -15.57 -3.06 4.40
CA SER A 11 -15.82 -1.64 4.19
C SER A 11 -16.55 -1.08 5.40
N GLU A 12 -15.95 -0.12 6.09
CA GLU A 12 -16.63 0.65 7.14
C GLU A 12 -17.24 1.91 6.49
N THR A 13 -18.56 2.01 6.54
CA THR A 13 -19.29 3.16 6.00
C THR A 13 -19.32 4.27 7.03
N VAL A 14 -18.62 5.38 6.77
CA VAL A 14 -18.75 6.59 7.59
C VAL A 14 -19.91 7.43 7.05
N GLU A 15 -21.01 7.50 7.80
CA GLU A 15 -22.16 8.32 7.45
C GLU A 15 -21.86 9.82 7.70
N ALA A 16 -21.64 10.57 6.62
CA ALA A 16 -21.70 12.02 6.67
C ALA A 16 -22.91 12.51 5.86
N ALA A 17 -24.05 12.66 6.51
CA ALA A 17 -25.27 13.18 5.91
C ALA A 17 -25.24 14.71 5.83
N ARG A 18 -24.56 15.28 4.83
CA ARG A 18 -24.70 16.69 4.46
C ARG A 18 -25.51 16.84 3.16
N GLY A 19 -26.40 17.84 3.09
CA GLY A 19 -27.23 18.10 1.92
C GLY A 19 -26.45 18.63 0.72
N ILE A 20 -27.04 18.55 -0.47
CA ILE A 20 -26.57 19.25 -1.67
C ILE A 20 -26.82 20.74 -1.47
N ILE A 21 -25.80 21.56 -1.73
CA ILE A 21 -25.94 23.03 -1.70
C ILE A 21 -26.05 23.49 -3.14
N THR A 22 -27.15 24.18 -3.46
CA THR A 22 -27.39 24.79 -4.77
C THR A 22 -27.40 26.29 -4.66
N ASP A 23 -27.08 26.99 -5.77
CA ASP A 23 -27.31 28.42 -5.87
C ASP A 23 -28.82 28.73 -6.06
N ARG A 24 -29.19 30.01 -6.07
CA ARG A 24 -30.58 30.46 -6.28
C ARG A 24 -31.18 30.05 -7.63
N ASN A 25 -30.37 29.61 -8.59
CA ASN A 25 -30.78 29.17 -9.92
C ASN A 25 -30.81 27.63 -10.02
N GLY A 26 -30.61 26.91 -8.91
CA GLY A 26 -30.58 25.44 -8.87
C GLY A 26 -29.25 24.82 -9.33
N LYS A 27 -28.22 25.62 -9.58
CA LYS A 27 -26.89 25.10 -9.93
C LYS A 27 -26.23 24.52 -8.68
N VAL A 28 -25.83 23.25 -8.76
CA VAL A 28 -25.15 22.54 -7.67
C VAL A 28 -23.79 23.20 -7.41
N LEU A 29 -23.61 23.73 -6.21
CA LEU A 29 -22.36 24.31 -5.74
C LEU A 29 -21.52 23.30 -4.95
N VAL A 30 -22.20 22.39 -4.22
CA VAL A 30 -21.58 21.29 -3.48
C VAL A 30 -22.44 20.06 -3.66
N SER A 31 -21.87 18.98 -4.18
CA SER A 31 -22.51 17.67 -4.26
C SER A 31 -21.91 16.71 -3.24
N LYS A 32 -22.70 15.72 -2.83
CA LYS A 32 -22.17 14.59 -2.06
C LYS A 32 -21.43 13.66 -3.00
N ARG A 33 -20.21 13.30 -2.61
CA ARG A 33 -19.48 12.17 -3.17
C ARG A 33 -19.32 11.16 -2.05
N LEU A 34 -19.82 9.96 -2.24
CA LEU A 34 -19.52 8.85 -1.34
C LEU A 34 -18.09 8.39 -1.66
N THR A 35 -17.25 8.35 -0.65
CA THR A 35 -15.90 7.83 -0.74
C THR A 35 -15.72 6.72 0.26
N TYR A 36 -14.90 5.75 -0.10
CA TYR A 36 -14.60 4.59 0.72
C TYR A 36 -13.13 4.57 1.06
N THR A 37 -12.83 4.10 2.25
CA THR A 37 -11.47 3.79 2.68
C THR A 37 -11.27 2.29 2.56
N LEU A 38 -10.25 1.88 1.82
CA LEU A 38 -9.92 0.48 1.61
C LEU A 38 -8.85 0.06 2.64
N ILE A 39 -9.24 -0.84 3.55
CA ILE A 39 -8.34 -1.43 4.54
C ILE A 39 -7.91 -2.80 4.04
N PHE A 40 -6.59 -3.06 4.10
CA PHE A 40 -6.01 -4.33 3.67
C PHE A 40 -5.32 -5.04 4.84
N SER A 41 -5.64 -6.33 5.02
CA SER A 41 -5.10 -7.16 6.10
C SER A 41 -4.36 -8.38 5.54
N ALA A 42 -3.13 -8.58 5.98
CA ALA A 42 -2.37 -9.78 5.63
C ALA A 42 -2.85 -11.06 6.35
N LYS A 43 -3.64 -10.91 7.41
CA LYS A 43 -4.11 -12.04 8.26
C LYS A 43 -5.09 -12.97 7.54
N GLU A 44 -5.66 -12.50 6.42
CA GLU A 44 -6.65 -13.24 5.64
C GLU A 44 -6.03 -14.21 4.61
N PHE A 45 -4.69 -14.27 4.54
CA PHE A 45 -3.95 -15.08 3.58
C PHE A 45 -3.10 -16.12 4.30
N ASP A 46 -3.17 -17.36 3.84
CA ASP A 46 -2.43 -18.48 4.44
C ASP A 46 -0.96 -18.51 3.99
N THR A 47 -0.67 -17.97 2.81
CA THR A 47 0.69 -17.99 2.23
C THR A 47 1.12 -16.62 1.70
N ASP A 48 2.45 -16.40 1.68
CA ASP A 48 3.03 -15.20 1.07
C ASP A 48 2.71 -15.10 -0.44
N GLN A 49 2.62 -16.23 -1.14
CA GLN A 49 2.29 -16.26 -2.56
C GLN A 49 0.87 -15.74 -2.82
N GLU A 50 -0.10 -16.18 -2.03
CA GLU A 50 -1.48 -15.70 -2.13
C GLU A 50 -1.57 -14.22 -1.81
N LEU A 51 -0.90 -13.78 -0.74
CA LEU A 51 -0.85 -12.38 -0.35
C LEU A 51 -0.20 -11.51 -1.45
N ASN A 52 0.94 -11.95 -2.00
CA ASN A 52 1.63 -11.22 -3.05
C ASN A 52 0.80 -11.13 -4.34
N ALA A 53 0.11 -12.20 -4.72
CA ALA A 53 -0.80 -12.20 -5.87
C ALA A 53 -2.01 -11.29 -5.64
N ALA A 54 -2.58 -11.29 -4.43
CA ALA A 54 -3.70 -10.41 -4.07
C ALA A 54 -3.29 -8.94 -4.10
N ILE A 55 -2.09 -8.60 -3.62
CA ILE A 55 -1.54 -7.24 -3.69
C ILE A 55 -1.47 -6.76 -5.14
N LEU A 56 -0.92 -7.54 -6.06
CA LEU A 56 -0.84 -7.14 -7.46
C LEU A 56 -2.22 -6.94 -8.08
N ARG A 57 -3.14 -7.86 -7.88
CA ARG A 57 -4.51 -7.70 -8.40
C ARG A 57 -5.18 -6.44 -7.88
N LEU A 58 -4.98 -6.11 -6.61
CA LEU A 58 -5.55 -4.92 -6.00
C LEU A 58 -4.91 -3.63 -6.56
N THR A 59 -3.58 -3.61 -6.72
CA THR A 59 -2.88 -2.47 -7.31
C THR A 59 -3.22 -2.27 -8.79
N ASP A 60 -3.42 -3.35 -9.55
CA ASP A 60 -3.86 -3.29 -10.94
C ASP A 60 -5.28 -2.68 -11.04
N LEU A 61 -6.20 -3.12 -10.18
CA LEU A 61 -7.55 -2.54 -10.09
C LEU A 61 -7.51 -1.05 -9.72
N CYS A 62 -6.64 -0.66 -8.80
CA CYS A 62 -6.45 0.74 -8.46
C CYS A 62 -5.91 1.55 -9.65
N ALA A 63 -4.95 1.01 -10.38
CA ALA A 63 -4.39 1.65 -11.56
C ALA A 63 -5.44 1.83 -12.68
N GLU A 64 -6.26 0.81 -12.94
CA GLU A 64 -7.37 0.86 -13.91
C GLU A 64 -8.39 1.94 -13.55
N ASN A 65 -8.62 2.17 -12.26
CA ASN A 65 -9.57 3.17 -11.75
C ASN A 65 -8.91 4.50 -11.37
N SER A 66 -7.64 4.72 -11.74
CA SER A 66 -6.88 5.92 -11.40
C SER A 66 -6.88 6.24 -9.89
N THR A 67 -6.96 5.22 -9.05
CA THR A 67 -6.91 5.32 -7.61
C THR A 67 -5.48 5.11 -7.12
N ALA A 68 -4.96 6.05 -6.32
CA ALA A 68 -3.66 5.89 -5.69
C ALA A 68 -3.77 4.98 -4.46
N TRP A 69 -2.70 4.25 -4.16
CA TRP A 69 -2.58 3.49 -2.91
C TRP A 69 -1.39 3.96 -2.09
N ASN A 70 -1.44 3.71 -0.80
CA ASN A 70 -0.40 4.10 0.14
C ASN A 70 0.79 3.14 0.04
N ASP A 71 1.92 3.70 -0.35
CA ASP A 71 3.22 3.03 -0.45
C ASP A 71 4.31 4.05 -0.15
N THR A 72 4.84 4.00 1.06
CA THR A 72 5.87 4.93 1.55
C THR A 72 7.25 4.29 1.65
N LEU A 73 7.45 3.09 1.05
CA LEU A 73 8.77 2.47 0.99
C LEU A 73 9.76 3.44 0.32
N PRO A 74 10.86 3.87 1.02
CA PRO A 74 11.74 4.93 0.54
C PRO A 74 12.74 4.43 -0.52
N VAL A 75 12.19 3.89 -1.60
CA VAL A 75 12.91 3.45 -2.81
C VAL A 75 12.10 3.88 -4.03
N SER A 76 12.76 4.33 -5.08
CA SER A 76 12.09 4.68 -6.34
C SER A 76 11.15 3.57 -6.84
N ARG A 77 10.08 3.96 -7.53
CA ARG A 77 9.05 3.01 -7.98
C ARG A 77 9.47 2.13 -9.15
N THR A 78 10.47 2.57 -9.90
CA THR A 78 10.98 1.90 -11.09
C THR A 78 12.49 1.72 -11.02
N ALA A 79 13.02 0.70 -11.66
CA ALA A 79 14.46 0.50 -11.84
C ALA A 79 15.03 1.51 -12.87
N PRO A 80 16.30 1.95 -12.76
CA PRO A 80 17.25 1.59 -11.69
C PRO A 80 16.84 2.19 -10.34
N TYR A 81 16.96 1.39 -9.28
CA TYR A 81 16.50 1.81 -7.97
C TYR A 81 17.42 2.86 -7.32
N SER A 82 16.81 3.79 -6.62
CA SER A 82 17.47 4.79 -5.78
C SER A 82 16.70 4.96 -4.48
N TYR A 83 17.40 5.33 -3.40
CA TYR A 83 16.75 5.70 -2.16
C TYR A 83 16.09 7.07 -2.29
N THR A 84 14.92 7.20 -1.65
CA THR A 84 14.20 8.46 -1.47
C THR A 84 14.14 8.79 0.02
N ASP A 85 13.78 10.02 0.36
CA ASP A 85 13.58 10.40 1.75
C ASP A 85 12.42 9.62 2.36
N PRO A 86 12.61 8.96 3.52
CA PRO A 86 11.53 8.25 4.18
C PRO A 86 10.49 9.24 4.72
N ALA A 87 9.22 9.00 4.41
CA ALA A 87 8.11 9.80 4.95
C ALA A 87 7.99 9.67 6.48
N ASP A 88 8.33 8.49 7.01
CA ASP A 88 8.45 8.19 8.43
C ASP A 88 9.81 7.54 8.69
N GLY A 89 10.78 8.36 9.12
CA GLY A 89 12.14 7.89 9.40
C GLY A 89 12.22 6.95 10.60
N GLU A 90 11.39 7.15 11.63
CA GLU A 90 11.35 6.29 12.82
C GLU A 90 10.76 4.91 12.49
N GLY A 91 9.64 4.89 11.79
CA GLY A 91 9.03 3.65 11.33
C GLY A 91 9.94 2.88 10.37
N PHE A 92 10.64 3.57 9.47
CA PHE A 92 11.61 2.93 8.59
C PHE A 92 12.80 2.34 9.37
N ALA A 93 13.36 3.07 10.33
CA ALA A 93 14.43 2.54 11.19
C ALA A 93 13.97 1.30 11.99
N LEU A 94 12.74 1.34 12.52
CA LEU A 94 12.14 0.20 13.23
C LEU A 94 11.99 -1.02 12.30
N PHE A 95 11.53 -0.81 11.07
CA PHE A 95 11.45 -1.86 10.06
C PHE A 95 12.82 -2.48 9.76
N LEU A 96 13.82 -1.65 9.46
CA LEU A 96 15.18 -2.12 9.16
C LEU A 96 15.77 -2.92 10.32
N LYS A 97 15.62 -2.42 11.55
CA LYS A 97 16.05 -3.11 12.76
C LYS A 97 15.33 -4.45 12.94
N ASN A 98 14.01 -4.50 12.76
CA ASN A 98 13.21 -5.73 12.89
C ASN A 98 13.59 -6.80 11.84
N LYS A 99 14.04 -6.36 10.65
CA LYS A 99 14.46 -7.24 9.55
C LYS A 99 15.97 -7.51 9.50
N ASP A 100 16.72 -7.11 10.53
CA ASP A 100 18.18 -7.25 10.60
C ASP A 100 18.90 -6.68 9.36
N ILE A 101 18.42 -5.52 8.88
CA ILE A 101 19.03 -4.80 7.76
C ILE A 101 19.88 -3.64 8.32
N PRO A 102 21.20 -3.63 8.04
CA PRO A 102 22.07 -2.55 8.51
C PRO A 102 21.71 -1.21 7.86
N TYR A 103 21.70 -0.14 8.65
CA TYR A 103 21.36 1.20 8.17
C TYR A 103 22.20 2.29 8.87
N SER A 104 22.21 3.47 8.26
CA SER A 104 22.84 4.69 8.78
C SER A 104 21.77 5.72 9.15
N THR A 105 22.08 6.56 10.13
CA THR A 105 21.25 7.69 10.57
C THR A 105 21.98 9.03 10.47
N LEU A 106 23.10 9.09 9.72
CA LEU A 106 23.97 10.28 9.69
C LEU A 106 23.29 11.53 9.12
N SER A 107 22.47 11.38 8.09
CA SER A 107 21.69 12.47 7.50
C SER A 107 20.20 12.14 7.50
N GLN A 108 19.87 10.95 7.08
CA GLN A 108 18.56 10.36 7.10
C GLN A 108 18.68 8.85 7.31
N VAL A 109 17.59 8.19 7.70
CA VAL A 109 17.58 6.74 7.83
C VAL A 109 17.72 6.11 6.44
N THR A 110 18.83 5.44 6.20
CA THR A 110 19.15 4.83 4.90
C THR A 110 19.80 3.48 5.10
N PRO A 111 19.36 2.40 4.41
CA PRO A 111 20.06 1.12 4.42
C PRO A 111 21.51 1.28 3.93
N THR A 112 22.44 0.53 4.51
CA THR A 112 23.83 0.51 4.03
C THR A 112 24.02 -0.34 2.76
N LEU A 113 23.02 -1.14 2.41
CA LEU A 113 22.98 -1.88 1.14
C LEU A 113 22.79 -0.92 -0.02
N GLN A 114 23.31 -1.26 -1.19
CA GLN A 114 22.92 -0.57 -2.42
C GLN A 114 21.42 -0.82 -2.73
N PRO A 115 20.69 0.12 -3.37
CA PRO A 115 19.24 0.00 -3.58
C PRO A 115 18.80 -1.30 -4.24
N ASP A 116 19.51 -1.77 -5.26
CA ASP A 116 19.20 -3.05 -5.94
C ASP A 116 19.37 -4.25 -5.00
N ARG A 117 20.40 -4.22 -4.15
CA ARG A 117 20.62 -5.26 -3.15
C ARG A 117 19.59 -5.21 -2.03
N PHE A 118 19.15 -4.03 -1.67
CA PHE A 118 18.06 -3.86 -0.72
C PHE A 118 16.76 -4.43 -1.28
N MET A 119 16.42 -4.13 -2.54
CA MET A 119 15.26 -4.72 -3.22
C MET A 119 15.36 -6.25 -3.33
N ALA A 120 16.53 -6.79 -3.67
CA ALA A 120 16.76 -8.24 -3.66
C ALA A 120 16.56 -8.86 -2.26
N LYS A 121 16.97 -8.16 -1.20
CA LYS A 121 16.72 -8.58 0.19
C LYS A 121 15.23 -8.55 0.53
N LEU A 122 14.47 -7.54 0.09
CA LEU A 122 13.02 -7.48 0.28
C LEU A 122 12.29 -8.60 -0.48
N ARG A 123 12.73 -8.94 -1.71
CA ARG A 123 12.20 -10.10 -2.44
C ARG A 123 12.34 -11.39 -1.64
N GLN A 124 13.50 -11.61 -1.02
CA GLN A 124 13.71 -12.78 -0.16
C GLN A 124 12.84 -12.75 1.10
N LEU A 125 12.79 -11.61 1.79
CA LEU A 125 12.03 -11.43 3.04
C LEU A 125 10.53 -11.64 2.87
N PHE A 126 9.99 -11.26 1.72
CA PHE A 126 8.57 -11.33 1.43
C PHE A 126 8.19 -12.48 0.50
N ASN A 127 9.14 -13.40 0.24
CA ASN A 127 8.94 -14.54 -0.67
C ASN A 127 8.34 -14.11 -2.03
N ILE A 128 8.86 -13.00 -2.59
CA ILE A 128 8.41 -12.50 -3.90
C ILE A 128 9.07 -13.35 -4.98
N ASP A 129 8.27 -14.11 -5.71
CA ASP A 129 8.73 -15.04 -6.71
C ASP A 129 9.52 -14.36 -7.84
N GLY A 130 10.49 -15.08 -8.41
CA GLY A 130 11.34 -14.60 -9.50
C GLY A 130 10.62 -14.38 -10.83
N SER A 131 9.40 -14.90 -10.98
CA SER A 131 8.56 -14.67 -12.17
C SER A 131 7.98 -13.26 -12.25
N TYR A 132 7.87 -12.55 -11.11
CA TYR A 132 7.43 -11.15 -11.09
C TYR A 132 8.49 -10.23 -11.69
N THR A 133 8.06 -9.28 -12.50
CA THR A 133 8.92 -8.21 -13.03
C THR A 133 9.50 -7.35 -11.90
N GLU A 134 10.50 -6.52 -12.20
CA GLU A 134 11.08 -5.62 -11.18
C GLU A 134 10.04 -4.62 -10.66
N ASP A 135 9.19 -4.07 -11.52
CA ASP A 135 8.14 -3.12 -11.12
C ASP A 135 7.05 -3.81 -10.27
N GLN A 136 6.66 -5.03 -10.63
CA GLN A 136 5.73 -5.83 -9.84
C GLN A 136 6.32 -6.16 -8.47
N ALA A 137 7.58 -6.58 -8.42
CA ALA A 137 8.25 -6.89 -7.18
C ALA A 137 8.40 -5.65 -6.29
N ARG A 138 8.68 -4.47 -6.86
CA ARG A 138 8.72 -3.21 -6.13
C ARG A 138 7.35 -2.84 -5.56
N THR A 139 6.30 -3.01 -6.35
CA THR A 139 4.91 -2.77 -5.91
C THR A 139 4.54 -3.67 -4.73
N ILE A 140 4.78 -4.98 -4.85
CA ILE A 140 4.55 -5.92 -3.76
C ILE A 140 5.37 -5.54 -2.52
N ALA A 141 6.66 -5.24 -2.69
CA ALA A 141 7.54 -4.87 -1.58
C ALA A 141 7.05 -3.61 -0.84
N GLY A 142 6.51 -2.62 -1.56
CA GLY A 142 5.95 -1.41 -0.98
C GLY A 142 4.75 -1.70 -0.07
N VAL A 143 3.79 -2.46 -0.54
CA VAL A 143 2.61 -2.85 0.26
C VAL A 143 3.01 -3.76 1.44
N ARG A 144 3.92 -4.71 1.22
CA ARG A 144 4.44 -5.59 2.28
C ARG A 144 5.21 -4.81 3.36
N TYR A 145 5.92 -3.76 2.98
CA TYR A 145 6.56 -2.83 3.90
C TYR A 145 5.54 -2.12 4.78
N GLU A 146 4.48 -1.54 4.19
CA GLU A 146 3.39 -0.90 4.94
C GLU A 146 2.73 -1.87 5.93
N LEU A 147 2.37 -3.06 5.48
CA LEU A 147 1.81 -4.10 6.34
C LEU A 147 2.75 -4.46 7.50
N SER A 148 4.06 -4.51 7.24
CA SER A 148 5.05 -4.81 8.27
C SER A 148 5.12 -3.72 9.33
N ILE A 149 5.14 -2.44 8.94
CA ILE A 149 5.13 -1.31 9.87
C ILE A 149 3.84 -1.29 10.69
N LYS A 150 2.70 -1.42 10.05
CA LYS A 150 1.40 -1.42 10.74
C LYS A 150 1.27 -2.59 11.71
N SER A 151 1.82 -3.75 11.36
CA SER A 151 1.88 -4.90 12.27
C SER A 151 2.76 -4.63 13.51
N LEU A 152 3.87 -3.90 13.35
CA LEU A 152 4.76 -3.53 14.46
C LEU A 152 4.13 -2.49 15.42
N THR A 153 3.19 -1.70 14.93
CA THR A 153 2.51 -0.64 15.68
C THR A 153 1.08 -1.01 16.08
N ASP A 154 0.64 -2.24 15.80
CA ASP A 154 -0.74 -2.72 15.99
C ASP A 154 -1.78 -1.79 15.34
N ALA A 155 -1.45 -1.23 14.19
CA ALA A 155 -2.30 -0.33 13.43
C ALA A 155 -2.86 -1.01 12.18
N GLN A 156 -4.01 -0.51 11.70
CA GLN A 156 -4.59 -0.96 10.44
C GLN A 156 -3.85 -0.32 9.26
N TYR A 157 -3.66 -1.08 8.19
CA TYR A 157 -3.15 -0.56 6.95
C TYR A 157 -4.29 -0.04 6.07
N VAL A 158 -4.37 1.27 5.95
CA VAL A 158 -5.22 1.93 4.97
C VAL A 158 -4.52 1.85 3.62
N PHE A 159 -5.02 0.98 2.75
CA PHE A 159 -4.44 0.75 1.43
C PHE A 159 -4.69 1.93 0.48
N ALA A 160 -5.93 2.38 0.41
CA ALA A 160 -6.34 3.52 -0.40
C ALA A 160 -7.46 4.31 0.29
N ASP A 161 -7.41 5.62 0.15
CA ASP A 161 -8.42 6.56 0.61
C ASP A 161 -9.16 7.18 -0.58
N ASP A 162 -10.34 7.75 -0.31
CA ASP A 162 -11.13 8.50 -1.29
C ASP A 162 -11.50 7.70 -2.55
N VAL A 163 -11.69 6.38 -2.38
CA VAL A 163 -12.12 5.51 -3.47
C VAL A 163 -13.55 5.83 -3.83
N SER A 164 -13.79 6.34 -5.05
CA SER A 164 -15.14 6.56 -5.55
C SER A 164 -15.68 5.31 -6.22
N VAL A 165 -16.91 4.92 -5.87
CA VAL A 165 -17.67 3.94 -6.64
C VAL A 165 -18.61 4.74 -7.54
N GLU A 166 -18.40 4.67 -8.84
CA GLU A 166 -19.42 5.10 -9.80
C GLU A 166 -20.50 4.02 -9.83
N ILE A 167 -21.71 4.40 -9.43
CA ILE A 167 -22.92 3.55 -9.48
C ILE A 167 -23.59 3.76 -10.81
#